data_5728a685b6c4686a54ecaaf6b443ddfd
#
_entry.id   5728a685b6c4686a54ecaaf6b443ddfd
#
_cell.length_a   1.000
_cell.length_b   1.000
_cell.length_c   1.000
_cell.angle_alpha   90.00
_cell.angle_beta   90.00
_cell.angle_gamma   90.00
#
_symmetry.space_group_name_H-M   'P 1'
#
loop_
_entity.id
_entity.type
_entity.pdbx_description
1 polymer ?
#
loop_
_entity_poly.entity_id
_entity_poly.type
_entity_poly.pdbx_seq_one_letter_code
_entity_poly.pdbx_strand_id
1 'polypeptide(L)'
;VFSLFVTLLLACGSLLANGPLLQKLQQIKEISGIRELKVQPYTEYYEFWYEQPIDHNNPSKGTFKQRVLLGHRDFNAPMVAILEGYGIYSPAESELSKLFKTNQLTIEHRFFNNSKPEGETPWRDLTLKQAATDQHEIIQALRQKIYPNTKWISTGISKGGQTTVYHRYFYPEDVEISVPYVAPINLEKIDPRLEKFLSKLGGTPENRKLLEGGGKDI
;
A
#
# COMPACT_ATOMS: atom_id res chain seq x y z
N VAL A 1 7.31 70.13 -14.00
CA VAL A 1 6.89 68.90 -14.72
C VAL A 1 7.55 67.69 -14.04
N PHE A 2 6.83 67.05 -13.13
CA PHE A 2 7.29 65.81 -12.48
C PHE A 2 6.68 64.65 -13.24
N SER A 3 7.51 63.85 -13.89
CA SER A 3 7.12 62.59 -14.56
C SER A 3 7.13 61.43 -13.55
N LEU A 4 5.95 60.88 -13.23
CA LEU A 4 5.77 59.75 -12.34
C LEU A 4 5.93 58.45 -13.16
N PHE A 5 7.09 57.79 -13.04
CA PHE A 5 7.27 56.43 -13.58
C PHE A 5 6.61 55.43 -12.65
N VAL A 6 5.47 54.91 -13.06
CA VAL A 6 4.84 53.76 -12.40
C VAL A 6 5.49 52.50 -12.95
N THR A 7 6.36 51.88 -12.15
CA THR A 7 6.96 50.56 -12.44
C THR A 7 5.95 49.50 -12.07
N LEU A 8 5.27 48.95 -13.08
CA LEU A 8 4.38 47.78 -12.91
C LEU A 8 5.25 46.54 -12.73
N LEU A 9 5.45 46.11 -11.48
CA LEU A 9 6.05 44.82 -11.16
C LEU A 9 5.02 43.70 -11.50
N LEU A 10 5.17 43.13 -12.70
CA LEU A 10 4.56 41.86 -13.05
C LEU A 10 5.21 40.77 -12.20
N ALA A 11 4.58 40.42 -11.08
CA ALA A 11 4.88 39.20 -10.37
C ALA A 11 4.46 38.00 -11.26
N CYS A 12 5.42 37.56 -12.08
CA CYS A 12 5.29 36.27 -12.78
C CYS A 12 5.38 35.14 -11.75
N GLY A 13 4.28 34.92 -11.04
CA GLY A 13 4.11 33.70 -10.30
C GLY A 13 4.11 32.58 -11.31
N SER A 14 5.19 31.79 -11.37
CA SER A 14 5.21 30.49 -12.05
C SER A 14 4.08 29.65 -11.46
N LEU A 15 2.92 29.65 -12.13
CA LEU A 15 1.95 28.57 -11.99
C LEU A 15 2.70 27.30 -12.41
N LEU A 16 3.23 26.57 -11.44
CA LEU A 16 3.58 25.17 -11.63
C LEU A 16 2.28 24.53 -12.12
N ALA A 17 2.22 24.23 -13.41
CA ALA A 17 1.08 23.54 -13.98
C ALA A 17 0.97 22.21 -13.23
N ASN A 18 -0.02 22.10 -12.35
CA ASN A 18 -0.32 20.86 -11.65
C ASN A 18 -0.48 19.75 -12.68
N GLY A 19 0.29 18.68 -12.54
CA GLY A 19 0.18 17.53 -13.44
C GLY A 19 -1.26 16.99 -13.49
N PRO A 20 -1.65 16.36 -14.60
CA PRO A 20 -3.02 15.88 -14.78
C PRO A 20 -3.42 14.84 -13.72
N LEU A 21 -2.48 14.06 -13.21
CA LEU A 21 -2.73 13.13 -12.12
C LEU A 21 -3.06 13.86 -10.81
N LEU A 22 -2.31 14.92 -10.47
CA LEU A 22 -2.55 15.69 -9.27
C LEU A 22 -3.97 16.28 -9.23
N GLN A 23 -4.43 16.84 -10.37
CA GLN A 23 -5.78 17.38 -10.48
C GLN A 23 -6.86 16.30 -10.21
N LYS A 24 -6.65 15.08 -10.71
CA LYS A 24 -7.58 13.97 -10.47
C LYS A 24 -7.54 13.47 -9.02
N LEU A 25 -6.37 13.38 -8.40
CA LEU A 25 -6.22 13.00 -6.98
C LEU A 25 -6.95 13.98 -6.06
N GLN A 26 -6.86 15.29 -6.34
CA GLN A 26 -7.52 16.35 -5.57
C GLN A 26 -9.05 16.29 -5.63
N GLN A 27 -9.64 15.57 -6.59
CA GLN A 27 -11.10 15.38 -6.71
C GLN A 27 -11.63 14.22 -5.86
N ILE A 28 -10.77 13.42 -5.25
CA ILE A 28 -11.15 12.32 -4.36
C ILE A 28 -11.17 12.86 -2.94
N LYS A 29 -12.34 12.97 -2.35
CA LYS A 29 -12.56 13.63 -1.05
C LYS A 29 -11.84 12.97 0.12
N GLU A 30 -11.60 11.68 0.03
CA GLU A 30 -10.90 10.87 1.03
C GLU A 30 -9.39 11.10 1.01
N ILE A 31 -8.86 11.75 -0.04
CA ILE A 31 -7.41 11.99 -0.21
C ILE A 31 -7.02 13.34 0.39
N SER A 32 -5.94 13.35 1.13
CA SER A 32 -5.36 14.56 1.75
C SER A 32 -3.82 14.48 1.78
N GLY A 33 -3.16 15.62 2.04
CA GLY A 33 -1.71 15.66 2.25
C GLY A 33 -0.89 15.18 1.06
N ILE A 34 -1.34 15.47 -0.16
CA ILE A 34 -0.66 15.05 -1.39
C ILE A 34 0.72 15.71 -1.48
N ARG A 35 1.76 14.91 -1.63
CA ARG A 35 3.14 15.33 -1.79
C ARG A 35 3.77 14.67 -3.00
N GLU A 36 4.35 15.47 -3.91
CA GLU A 36 5.12 14.95 -5.03
C GLU A 36 6.47 14.39 -4.55
N LEU A 37 6.83 13.23 -5.08
CA LEU A 37 8.14 12.61 -4.91
C LEU A 37 8.79 12.44 -6.30
N LYS A 38 10.12 12.47 -6.35
CA LYS A 38 10.85 12.22 -7.60
C LYS A 38 11.38 10.78 -7.60
N VAL A 39 10.64 9.90 -8.26
CA VAL A 39 10.95 8.46 -8.32
C VAL A 39 10.98 8.01 -9.76
N GLN A 40 12.16 7.64 -10.24
CA GLN A 40 12.30 7.08 -11.59
C GLN A 40 11.75 5.64 -11.62
N PRO A 41 11.13 5.22 -12.71
CA PRO A 41 10.98 5.90 -14.01
C PRO A 41 9.58 6.54 -14.22
N TYR A 42 8.87 6.88 -13.14
CA TYR A 42 7.52 7.45 -13.21
C TYR A 42 7.55 8.91 -13.68
N THR A 43 6.55 9.31 -14.46
CA THR A 43 6.36 10.68 -14.92
C THR A 43 5.87 11.60 -13.81
N GLU A 44 4.98 11.06 -12.98
CA GLU A 44 4.49 11.67 -11.75
C GLU A 44 4.53 10.62 -10.63
N TYR A 45 4.90 11.02 -9.42
CA TYR A 45 4.89 10.13 -8.26
C TYR A 45 4.42 10.89 -7.04
N TYR A 46 3.36 10.40 -6.41
CA TYR A 46 2.75 11.05 -5.26
C TYR A 46 2.69 10.12 -4.05
N GLU A 47 2.93 10.72 -2.88
CA GLU A 47 2.53 10.21 -1.58
C GLU A 47 1.29 10.97 -1.14
N PHE A 48 0.31 10.28 -0.58
CA PHE A 48 -0.89 10.88 -0.02
C PHE A 48 -1.47 10.03 1.10
N TRP A 49 -2.41 10.63 1.81
CA TRP A 49 -3.18 9.97 2.87
C TRP A 49 -4.59 9.74 2.39
N TYR A 50 -5.08 8.51 2.59
CA TYR A 50 -6.46 8.15 2.32
C TYR A 50 -7.20 7.95 3.65
N GLU A 51 -8.33 8.62 3.86
CA GLU A 51 -9.13 8.50 5.06
C GLU A 51 -9.93 7.20 5.04
N GLN A 52 -9.75 6.39 6.10
CA GLN A 52 -10.40 5.09 6.28
C GLN A 52 -11.15 5.06 7.60
N PRO A 53 -12.31 4.39 7.70
CA PRO A 53 -12.93 4.11 8.99
C PRO A 53 -12.08 3.09 9.79
N ILE A 54 -12.01 3.29 11.09
CA ILE A 54 -11.39 2.31 12.01
C ILE A 54 -12.09 0.95 11.87
N ASP A 55 -13.41 0.97 11.76
CA ASP A 55 -14.24 -0.22 11.54
C ASP A 55 -15.24 0.04 10.42
N HIS A 56 -15.09 -0.64 9.28
CA HIS A 56 -15.97 -0.51 8.11
C HIS A 56 -17.43 -0.92 8.40
N ASN A 57 -17.64 -1.77 9.43
CA ASN A 57 -18.98 -2.16 9.87
C ASN A 57 -19.61 -1.15 10.84
N ASN A 58 -18.79 -0.28 11.45
CA ASN A 58 -19.24 0.76 12.38
C ASN A 58 -18.39 2.03 12.23
N PRO A 59 -18.65 2.85 11.20
CA PRO A 59 -17.89 4.08 10.94
C PRO A 59 -17.92 5.11 12.08
N SER A 60 -18.88 5.00 13.00
CA SER A 60 -18.98 5.90 14.17
C SER A 60 -17.80 5.75 15.17
N LYS A 61 -16.98 4.70 15.04
CA LYS A 61 -15.75 4.53 15.82
C LYS A 61 -14.64 5.53 15.45
N GLY A 62 -14.85 6.33 14.42
CA GLY A 62 -13.86 7.29 13.93
C GLY A 62 -13.07 6.77 12.73
N THR A 63 -12.08 7.58 12.31
CA THR A 63 -11.27 7.34 11.12
C THR A 63 -9.79 7.34 11.44
N PHE A 64 -8.99 6.87 10.50
CA PHE A 64 -7.54 7.03 10.47
C PHE A 64 -7.09 7.38 9.06
N LYS A 65 -5.89 7.90 8.92
CA LYS A 65 -5.29 8.20 7.63
C LYS A 65 -4.32 7.09 7.25
N GLN A 66 -4.56 6.47 6.11
CA GLN A 66 -3.72 5.41 5.56
C GLN A 66 -2.77 5.96 4.50
N ARG A 67 -1.49 5.67 4.63
CA ARG A 67 -0.45 6.13 3.71
C ARG A 67 -0.48 5.34 2.42
N VAL A 68 -0.42 6.07 1.31
CA VAL A 68 -0.46 5.51 -0.04
C VAL A 68 0.60 6.16 -0.91
N LEU A 69 1.27 5.38 -1.75
CA LEU A 69 2.15 5.87 -2.79
C LEU A 69 1.59 5.51 -4.16
N LEU A 70 1.65 6.43 -5.11
CA LEU A 70 1.18 6.23 -6.48
C LEU A 70 2.23 6.72 -7.48
N GLY A 71 2.81 5.79 -8.22
CA GLY A 71 3.69 6.04 -9.35
C GLY A 71 2.91 5.94 -10.66
N HIS A 72 2.94 7.02 -11.44
CA HIS A 72 2.23 7.15 -12.70
C HIS A 72 3.17 7.17 -13.89
N ARG A 73 2.84 6.40 -14.92
CA ARG A 73 3.49 6.41 -16.24
C ARG A 73 2.54 6.91 -17.31
N ASP A 74 1.33 6.34 -17.36
CA ASP A 74 0.31 6.63 -18.35
C ASP A 74 -1.08 6.20 -17.85
N PHE A 75 -2.14 6.95 -18.21
CA PHE A 75 -3.51 6.64 -17.77
C PHE A 75 -4.08 5.34 -18.36
N ASN A 76 -3.50 4.84 -19.45
CA ASN A 76 -3.90 3.58 -20.10
C ASN A 76 -2.98 2.40 -19.75
N ALA A 77 -1.85 2.66 -19.08
CA ALA A 77 -0.96 1.59 -18.63
C ALA A 77 -1.63 0.77 -17.52
N PRO A 78 -1.37 -0.54 -17.45
CA PRO A 78 -1.86 -1.36 -16.35
C PRO A 78 -1.41 -0.84 -14.99
N MET A 79 -2.05 -1.28 -13.92
CA MET A 79 -1.72 -0.94 -12.53
C MET A 79 -1.22 -2.17 -11.78
N VAL A 80 -0.08 -2.04 -11.10
CA VAL A 80 0.35 -2.99 -10.07
C VAL A 80 0.05 -2.40 -8.70
N ALA A 81 -0.83 -3.04 -7.94
CA ALA A 81 -1.14 -2.70 -6.56
C ALA A 81 -0.31 -3.56 -5.60
N ILE A 82 0.62 -2.95 -4.90
CA ILE A 82 1.42 -3.59 -3.85
C ILE A 82 0.65 -3.45 -2.54
N LEU A 83 0.23 -4.58 -2.00
CA LEU A 83 -0.53 -4.67 -0.75
C LEU A 83 0.43 -5.02 0.38
N GLU A 84 0.91 -3.98 1.08
CA GLU A 84 1.89 -4.18 2.13
C GLU A 84 1.32 -4.97 3.30
N GLY A 85 2.17 -5.77 3.93
CA GLY A 85 1.81 -6.46 5.18
C GLY A 85 2.13 -5.64 6.43
N TYR A 86 2.94 -4.61 6.26
CA TYR A 86 3.46 -3.73 7.31
C TYR A 86 3.50 -2.29 6.80
N GLY A 87 4.57 -1.55 7.12
CA GLY A 87 4.81 -0.20 6.62
C GLY A 87 5.45 -0.17 5.23
N ILE A 88 5.34 0.96 4.56
CA ILE A 88 6.07 1.24 3.32
C ILE A 88 7.46 1.76 3.68
N TYR A 89 8.51 1.03 3.30
CA TYR A 89 9.90 1.39 3.62
C TYR A 89 10.60 2.18 2.51
N SER A 90 10.19 1.98 1.25
CA SER A 90 10.82 2.63 0.11
C SER A 90 9.82 2.87 -1.01
N PRO A 91 9.91 4.01 -1.72
CA PRO A 91 9.10 4.28 -2.91
C PRO A 91 9.65 3.60 -4.18
N ALA A 92 10.38 2.50 -4.05
CA ALA A 92 11.03 1.84 -5.17
C ALA A 92 10.04 1.20 -6.15
N GLU A 93 10.43 1.13 -7.42
CA GLU A 93 9.71 0.38 -8.44
C GLU A 93 9.77 -1.13 -8.16
N SER A 94 8.62 -1.80 -8.18
CA SER A 94 8.53 -3.25 -8.00
C SER A 94 8.98 -4.01 -9.25
N GLU A 95 9.33 -5.29 -9.06
CA GLU A 95 9.70 -6.19 -10.16
C GLU A 95 8.61 -6.26 -11.24
N LEU A 96 7.34 -6.45 -10.83
CA LEU A 96 6.22 -6.53 -11.77
C LEU A 96 5.99 -5.20 -12.50
N SER A 97 6.13 -4.06 -11.80
CA SER A 97 5.99 -2.75 -12.43
C SER A 97 7.08 -2.50 -13.47
N LYS A 98 8.30 -2.92 -13.17
CA LYS A 98 9.43 -2.84 -14.10
C LYS A 98 9.24 -3.76 -15.30
N LEU A 99 8.82 -5.01 -15.07
CA LEU A 99 8.64 -6.02 -16.11
C LEU A 99 7.55 -5.63 -17.11
N PHE A 100 6.42 -5.14 -16.61
CA PHE A 100 5.25 -4.80 -17.44
C PHE A 100 5.11 -3.31 -17.73
N LYS A 101 6.05 -2.47 -17.28
CA LYS A 101 6.04 -0.99 -17.45
C LYS A 101 4.72 -0.36 -17.00
N THR A 102 4.24 -0.76 -15.83
CA THR A 102 2.93 -0.36 -15.29
C THR A 102 2.99 0.91 -14.45
N ASN A 103 1.83 1.50 -14.18
CA ASN A 103 1.64 2.34 -12.99
C ASN A 103 1.83 1.47 -11.74
N GLN A 104 2.11 2.09 -10.60
CA GLN A 104 2.28 1.38 -9.33
C GLN A 104 1.54 2.08 -8.21
N LEU A 105 0.69 1.35 -7.52
CA LEU A 105 0.05 1.75 -6.28
C LEU A 105 0.68 0.95 -5.14
N THR A 106 1.09 1.61 -4.05
CA THR A 106 1.57 0.93 -2.85
C THR A 106 0.75 1.37 -1.66
N ILE A 107 0.10 0.43 -0.97
CA ILE A 107 -0.81 0.69 0.14
C ILE A 107 -0.16 0.19 1.43
N GLU A 108 0.11 1.09 2.37
CA GLU A 108 0.58 0.73 3.72
C GLU A 108 -0.50 -0.04 4.46
N HIS A 109 -0.13 -1.04 5.26
CA HIS A 109 -1.10 -1.81 6.02
C HIS A 109 -1.69 -0.96 7.15
N ARG A 110 -3.00 -1.11 7.43
CA ARG A 110 -3.65 -0.43 8.56
C ARG A 110 -2.89 -0.68 9.86
N PHE A 111 -2.80 0.37 10.68
CA PHE A 111 -2.20 0.38 12.02
C PHE A 111 -0.68 0.15 12.06
N PHE A 112 0.00 0.25 10.92
CA PHE A 112 1.46 0.26 10.87
C PHE A 112 2.01 1.66 10.59
N ASN A 113 3.20 1.93 11.08
CA ASN A 113 3.89 3.23 10.98
C ASN A 113 2.94 4.40 11.31
N ASN A 114 2.70 5.28 10.34
CA ASN A 114 1.83 6.45 10.49
C ASN A 114 0.37 6.18 10.07
N SER A 115 0.06 4.98 9.52
CA SER A 115 -1.29 4.56 9.14
C SER A 115 -2.11 4.11 10.37
N LYS A 116 -2.19 4.98 11.39
CA LYS A 116 -2.84 4.74 12.69
C LYS A 116 -3.80 5.86 13.02
N PRO A 117 -4.86 5.58 13.79
CA PRO A 117 -5.66 6.64 14.40
C PRO A 117 -4.82 7.41 15.45
N GLU A 118 -5.25 8.61 15.77
CA GLU A 118 -4.69 9.35 16.92
C GLU A 118 -5.01 8.62 18.21
N GLY A 119 -4.05 8.65 19.16
CA GLY A 119 -4.18 8.01 20.45
C GLY A 119 -3.91 6.51 20.46
N GLU A 120 -4.70 5.75 21.21
CA GLU A 120 -4.52 4.30 21.33
C GLU A 120 -4.96 3.57 20.06
N THR A 121 -4.10 2.68 19.56
CA THR A 121 -4.41 1.88 18.38
C THR A 121 -5.42 0.79 18.70
N PRO A 122 -6.56 0.73 18.01
CA PRO A 122 -7.63 -0.24 18.26
C PRO A 122 -7.29 -1.62 17.63
N TRP A 123 -6.36 -2.35 18.22
CA TRP A 123 -5.83 -3.60 17.69
C TRP A 123 -6.91 -4.68 17.41
N ARG A 124 -8.07 -4.59 18.06
CA ARG A 124 -9.20 -5.50 17.79
C ARG A 124 -9.78 -5.34 16.39
N ASP A 125 -9.63 -4.15 15.80
CA ASP A 125 -10.09 -3.84 14.45
C ASP A 125 -8.99 -4.13 13.39
N LEU A 126 -7.82 -4.66 13.79
CA LEU A 126 -6.80 -5.20 12.91
C LEU A 126 -7.18 -6.63 12.48
N THR A 127 -8.18 -6.74 11.62
CA THR A 127 -8.61 -8.03 11.07
C THR A 127 -8.30 -8.14 9.58
N LEU A 128 -8.24 -9.38 9.08
CA LEU A 128 -8.00 -9.64 7.65
C LEU A 128 -9.06 -8.96 6.76
N LYS A 129 -10.33 -9.02 7.17
CA LYS A 129 -11.44 -8.39 6.43
C LYS A 129 -11.32 -6.88 6.41
N GLN A 130 -11.03 -6.25 7.54
CA GLN A 130 -10.87 -4.80 7.63
C GLN A 130 -9.71 -4.32 6.73
N ALA A 131 -8.56 -5.00 6.78
CA ALA A 131 -7.41 -4.66 5.95
C ALA A 131 -7.71 -4.84 4.44
N ALA A 132 -8.40 -5.90 4.07
CA ALA A 132 -8.81 -6.12 2.68
C ALA A 132 -9.83 -5.06 2.22
N THR A 133 -10.73 -4.62 3.13
CA THR A 133 -11.70 -3.56 2.81
C THR A 133 -11.01 -2.21 2.60
N ASP A 134 -9.99 -1.86 3.40
CA ASP A 134 -9.18 -0.65 3.15
C ASP A 134 -8.59 -0.63 1.75
N GLN A 135 -8.01 -1.76 1.33
CA GLN A 135 -7.39 -1.90 0.01
C GLN A 135 -8.43 -1.80 -1.10
N HIS A 136 -9.59 -2.43 -0.91
CA HIS A 136 -10.73 -2.35 -1.81
C HIS A 136 -11.16 -0.89 -2.04
N GLU A 137 -11.40 -0.14 -0.98
CA GLU A 137 -11.86 1.26 -1.06
C GLU A 137 -10.86 2.14 -1.84
N ILE A 138 -9.56 2.02 -1.58
CA ILE A 138 -8.52 2.76 -2.30
C ILE A 138 -8.47 2.35 -3.77
N ILE A 139 -8.48 1.04 -4.06
CA ILE A 139 -8.43 0.51 -5.43
C ILE A 139 -9.65 1.00 -6.21
N GLN A 140 -10.85 0.90 -5.64
CA GLN A 140 -12.09 1.33 -6.29
C GLN A 140 -12.12 2.83 -6.53
N ALA A 141 -11.70 3.64 -5.56
CA ALA A 141 -11.65 5.10 -5.72
C ALA A 141 -10.72 5.52 -6.88
N LEU A 142 -9.51 4.94 -6.93
CA LEU A 142 -8.55 5.25 -8.00
C LEU A 142 -8.98 4.66 -9.35
N ARG A 143 -9.52 3.44 -9.37
CA ARG A 143 -10.02 2.79 -10.59
C ARG A 143 -11.13 3.61 -11.22
N GLN A 144 -12.15 3.97 -10.46
CA GLN A 144 -13.31 4.71 -10.98
C GLN A 144 -12.98 6.14 -11.41
N LYS A 145 -12.15 6.85 -10.65
CA LYS A 145 -11.89 8.27 -10.86
C LYS A 145 -10.70 8.56 -11.78
N ILE A 146 -9.70 7.68 -11.81
CA ILE A 146 -8.42 7.97 -12.48
C ILE A 146 -8.11 6.94 -13.57
N TYR A 147 -8.33 5.64 -13.31
CA TYR A 147 -7.90 4.54 -14.18
C TYR A 147 -9.04 3.60 -14.58
N PRO A 148 -10.16 4.09 -15.17
CA PRO A 148 -11.39 3.28 -15.37
C PRO A 148 -11.22 2.12 -16.36
N ASN A 149 -10.26 2.20 -17.28
CA ASN A 149 -10.09 1.25 -18.37
C ASN A 149 -8.80 0.43 -18.27
N THR A 150 -8.11 0.47 -17.12
CA THR A 150 -6.84 -0.26 -16.98
C THR A 150 -7.03 -1.63 -16.36
N LYS A 151 -6.08 -2.53 -16.64
CA LYS A 151 -5.96 -3.83 -15.97
C LYS A 151 -5.19 -3.68 -14.68
N TRP A 152 -5.59 -4.42 -13.65
CA TRP A 152 -5.01 -4.34 -12.33
C TRP A 152 -4.41 -5.68 -11.91
N ILE A 153 -3.24 -5.63 -11.29
CA ILE A 153 -2.52 -6.77 -10.73
C ILE A 153 -2.28 -6.45 -9.26
N SER A 154 -2.68 -7.33 -8.34
CA SER A 154 -2.26 -7.21 -6.95
C SER A 154 -1.04 -8.06 -6.65
N THR A 155 -0.16 -7.58 -5.76
CA THR A 155 1.05 -8.28 -5.35
C THR A 155 1.46 -7.89 -3.94
N GLY A 156 2.36 -8.67 -3.37
CA GLY A 156 2.99 -8.42 -2.09
C GLY A 156 3.94 -9.55 -1.73
N ILE A 157 4.84 -9.30 -0.81
CA ILE A 157 5.88 -10.25 -0.39
C ILE A 157 5.67 -10.62 1.07
N SER A 158 5.85 -11.91 1.42
CA SER A 158 5.73 -12.43 2.78
C SER A 158 4.34 -12.11 3.38
N LYS A 159 4.23 -11.35 4.46
CA LYS A 159 2.94 -10.89 4.98
C LYS A 159 2.17 -10.05 3.95
N GLY A 160 2.82 -9.28 3.08
CA GLY A 160 2.19 -8.60 1.94
C GLY A 160 1.62 -9.60 0.93
N GLY A 161 2.32 -10.72 0.68
CA GLY A 161 1.80 -11.84 -0.10
C GLY A 161 0.55 -12.46 0.54
N GLN A 162 0.56 -12.65 1.84
CA GLN A 162 -0.61 -13.09 2.61
C GLN A 162 -1.78 -12.09 2.46
N THR A 163 -1.51 -10.80 2.59
CA THR A 163 -2.48 -9.72 2.39
C THR A 163 -3.09 -9.77 0.99
N THR A 164 -2.26 -10.01 -0.04
CA THR A 164 -2.70 -10.18 -1.44
C THR A 164 -3.68 -11.35 -1.59
N VAL A 165 -3.42 -12.49 -0.93
CA VAL A 165 -4.32 -13.66 -0.95
C VAL A 165 -5.65 -13.32 -0.28
N TYR A 166 -5.64 -12.66 0.88
CA TYR A 166 -6.88 -12.29 1.57
C TYR A 166 -7.67 -11.23 0.83
N HIS A 167 -7.02 -10.24 0.23
CA HIS A 167 -7.68 -9.27 -0.62
C HIS A 167 -8.42 -9.97 -1.77
N ARG A 168 -7.75 -10.90 -2.48
CA ARG A 168 -8.36 -11.68 -3.57
C ARG A 168 -9.54 -12.52 -3.09
N TYR A 169 -9.47 -13.07 -1.88
CA TYR A 169 -10.57 -13.85 -1.31
C TYR A 169 -11.81 -13.00 -1.03
N PHE A 170 -11.64 -11.80 -0.46
CA PHE A 170 -12.76 -10.94 -0.09
C PHE A 170 -13.29 -10.09 -1.25
N TYR A 171 -12.42 -9.71 -2.19
CA TYR A 171 -12.72 -8.80 -3.30
C TYR A 171 -12.14 -9.35 -4.62
N PRO A 172 -12.68 -10.46 -5.14
CA PRO A 172 -12.13 -11.14 -6.30
C PRO A 172 -12.17 -10.31 -7.59
N GLU A 173 -13.07 -9.32 -7.67
CA GLU A 173 -13.28 -8.50 -8.88
C GLU A 173 -12.42 -7.23 -8.91
N ASP A 174 -11.67 -6.93 -7.86
CA ASP A 174 -10.86 -5.70 -7.79
C ASP A 174 -9.66 -5.74 -8.73
N VAL A 175 -9.15 -6.91 -9.05
CA VAL A 175 -7.98 -7.09 -9.89
C VAL A 175 -8.14 -8.32 -10.80
N GLU A 176 -7.52 -8.27 -11.96
CA GLU A 176 -7.54 -9.42 -12.89
C GLU A 176 -6.60 -10.54 -12.46
N ILE A 177 -5.44 -10.17 -11.88
CA ILE A 177 -4.39 -11.11 -11.48
C ILE A 177 -3.92 -10.79 -10.08
N SER A 178 -3.62 -11.85 -9.30
CA SER A 178 -2.93 -11.72 -8.01
C SER A 178 -1.65 -12.54 -8.02
N VAL A 179 -0.53 -11.92 -7.66
CA VAL A 179 0.81 -12.53 -7.64
C VAL A 179 1.38 -12.44 -6.23
N PRO A 180 0.99 -13.32 -5.31
CA PRO A 180 1.52 -13.33 -3.95
C PRO A 180 2.89 -14.01 -3.91
N TYR A 181 3.93 -13.28 -3.49
CA TYR A 181 5.26 -13.84 -3.29
C TYR A 181 5.40 -14.38 -1.87
N VAL A 182 5.86 -15.65 -1.75
CA VAL A 182 6.17 -16.33 -0.49
C VAL A 182 5.14 -16.06 0.62
N ALA A 183 3.86 -16.15 0.28
CA ALA A 183 2.72 -15.84 1.14
C ALA A 183 2.53 -16.92 2.22
N PRO A 184 2.86 -16.68 3.51
CA PRO A 184 2.69 -17.69 4.57
C PRO A 184 1.24 -17.71 5.02
N ILE A 185 0.50 -18.74 4.65
CA ILE A 185 -0.87 -18.96 5.14
C ILE A 185 -0.80 -19.83 6.39
N ASN A 186 -0.77 -19.18 7.55
CA ASN A 186 -0.78 -19.85 8.84
C ASN A 186 -2.20 -20.26 9.22
N LEU A 187 -2.37 -21.50 9.69
CA LEU A 187 -3.67 -22.02 10.11
C LEU A 187 -3.97 -21.64 11.57
N GLU A 188 -2.92 -21.49 12.38
CA GLU A 188 -3.00 -21.15 13.79
C GLU A 188 -1.70 -20.46 14.27
N LYS A 189 -1.68 -19.97 15.51
CA LYS A 189 -0.54 -19.25 16.10
C LYS A 189 0.75 -20.09 16.08
N ILE A 190 0.63 -21.38 16.39
CA ILE A 190 1.70 -22.37 16.28
C ILE A 190 1.24 -23.38 15.23
N ASP A 191 1.75 -23.24 14.02
CA ASP A 191 1.32 -24.09 12.90
C ASP A 191 2.01 -25.47 12.98
N PRO A 192 1.28 -26.55 13.19
CA PRO A 192 1.85 -27.90 13.36
C PRO A 192 2.58 -28.42 12.11
N ARG A 193 2.30 -27.82 10.95
CA ARG A 193 3.04 -28.15 9.73
C ARG A 193 4.50 -27.69 9.81
N LEU A 194 4.78 -26.55 10.46
CA LEU A 194 6.12 -26.05 10.69
C LEU A 194 6.88 -26.95 11.67
N GLU A 195 6.28 -27.32 12.78
CA GLU A 195 6.90 -28.25 13.75
C GLU A 195 7.24 -29.60 13.09
N LYS A 196 6.28 -30.18 12.34
CA LYS A 196 6.50 -31.42 11.60
C LYS A 196 7.60 -31.30 10.54
N PHE A 197 7.72 -30.15 9.89
CA PHE A 197 8.77 -29.88 8.91
C PHE A 197 10.13 -29.72 9.60
N LEU A 198 10.22 -28.89 10.62
CA LEU A 198 11.45 -28.62 11.37
C LEU A 198 11.98 -29.88 12.09
N SER A 199 11.10 -30.75 12.61
CA SER A 199 11.52 -31.99 13.24
C SER A 199 12.25 -32.95 12.31
N LYS A 200 12.18 -32.75 11.00
CA LYS A 200 12.89 -33.56 9.98
C LYS A 200 14.09 -32.87 9.36
N LEU A 201 14.25 -31.56 9.59
CA LEU A 201 15.37 -30.78 9.11
C LEU A 201 16.49 -30.72 10.16
N GLY A 202 17.67 -30.29 9.75
CA GLY A 202 18.77 -30.03 10.67
C GLY A 202 19.70 -31.22 10.89
N GLY A 203 19.94 -32.03 9.87
CA GLY A 203 20.94 -33.09 9.89
C GLY A 203 20.47 -34.35 10.62
N THR A 204 21.35 -34.92 11.46
CA THR A 204 21.06 -36.15 12.20
C THR A 204 20.11 -35.93 13.39
N PRO A 205 19.45 -36.99 13.92
CA PRO A 205 18.64 -36.88 15.14
C PRO A 205 19.41 -36.28 16.33
N GLU A 206 20.69 -36.59 16.45
CA GLU A 206 21.59 -36.09 17.52
C GLU A 206 21.76 -34.54 17.37
N ASN A 207 21.98 -34.05 16.17
CA ASN A 207 22.13 -32.62 15.90
C ASN A 207 20.82 -31.85 16.23
N ARG A 208 19.65 -32.43 15.93
CA ARG A 208 18.37 -31.83 16.27
C ARG A 208 18.17 -31.73 17.79
N LYS A 209 18.53 -32.79 18.55
CA LYS A 209 18.47 -32.77 20.03
C LYS A 209 19.36 -31.66 20.62
N LEU A 210 20.53 -31.41 20.05
CA LEU A 210 21.41 -30.34 20.51
C LEU A 210 20.76 -28.96 20.30
N LEU A 211 20.09 -28.75 19.15
CA LEU A 211 19.36 -27.49 18.88
C LEU A 211 18.14 -27.31 19.83
N GLU A 212 17.40 -28.37 20.10
CA GLU A 212 16.27 -28.34 21.05
C GLU A 212 16.74 -28.08 22.50
N GLY A 213 17.92 -28.59 22.88
CA GLY A 213 18.52 -28.35 24.19
C GLY A 213 19.01 -26.93 24.38
N GLY A 214 19.67 -26.36 23.37
CA GLY A 214 20.20 -24.97 23.44
C GLY A 214 19.13 -23.86 23.50
N GLY A 215 17.88 -24.16 23.19
CA GLY A 215 16.77 -23.19 23.30
C GLY A 215 16.10 -23.15 24.69
N LYS A 216 16.53 -23.98 25.64
CA LYS A 216 15.96 -24.01 26.99
C LYS A 216 16.72 -23.18 28.01
N ASP A 217 17.90 -22.68 27.63
CA ASP A 217 18.80 -21.91 28.50
C ASP A 217 18.87 -20.41 28.12
N ILE A 218 17.88 -19.91 27.32
CA ILE A 218 17.69 -18.49 26.98
C ILE A 218 16.31 -18.06 27.55
#